data_08cfce2e1f5a497c4322d359ac566574
#
_entry.id   08cfce2e1f5a497c4322d359ac566574
#
_cell.length_a   1.000
_cell.length_b   1.000
_cell.length_c   1.000
_cell.angle_alpha   90.00
_cell.angle_beta   90.00
_cell.angle_gamma   90.00
#
_symmetry.space_group_name_H-M   'P 1'
#
loop_
_entity.id
_entity.type
_entity.pdbx_description
1 polymer ?
#
loop_
_entity_poly.entity_id
_entity_poly.type
_entity_poly.pdbx_seq_one_letter_code
_entity_poly.pdbx_strand_id
1 'polypeptide(L)'
;MKKAFKAKFASAEAPADATFLMSDPDFVRSHSGIVDWRITGFKSAAQLDGNGKNIYAFNVDKENTYYVGVGQFNGYPDKYTRVYGSYWNASIRNLGKNTNANGTVSQKVTTLKKGWYKVSCDGFFSPGTGSGMKASLFANVDGTTDGRSNVSAMLNTFGKEFTYDQTALTNIYKTPDANAGTESPYVKAAKLFETGVYNNSILVYVPADGAKLNVGIKVEGSDKPLDWTVFDNFQLKYCGDNDMVLDEGQTSLNYLNMQGLSTANAYTLILKRKLTPGQWASITLPVNLTAAQFKTAFGDQAKLSTFVGQDAVKTLRLKFKSVDLSNDNDVVLKANTLYIMKTTRAATVATGSYEKTLSDNSKLTILAPYYTINNVVPVNLTPSETFKEAAKASSTVNGTVQFCGSFVSKTSFIPAQSYVIGAKDGKWYYTNKALDVKGFRSWIEVHSSTPAKALSIFVDDEDVTGTVTGIEGVGVAADGNAVKTPVYNLQGQKVAENDSQLNTLPAGVYIVNNKKVFVK
;
A
#
# COMPACT_ATOMS: atom_id res chain seq x y z
N MET A 1 4.09 32.31 -20.26
CA MET A 1 4.41 31.51 -21.48
C MET A 1 4.14 30.04 -21.15
N LYS A 2 3.07 29.44 -21.67
CA LYS A 2 2.77 28.01 -21.45
C LYS A 2 3.91 27.20 -22.08
N LYS A 3 4.71 26.49 -21.29
CA LYS A 3 5.64 25.49 -21.81
C LYS A 3 4.83 24.55 -22.70
N ALA A 4 5.29 24.32 -23.94
CA ALA A 4 4.59 23.44 -24.87
C ALA A 4 4.45 22.05 -24.23
N PHE A 5 3.22 21.58 -24.08
CA PHE A 5 2.92 20.25 -23.55
C PHE A 5 3.42 19.20 -24.55
N LYS A 6 4.51 18.53 -24.21
CA LYS A 6 5.17 17.55 -25.08
C LYS A 6 4.58 16.14 -24.93
N ALA A 7 3.25 16.03 -25.02
CA ALA A 7 2.55 14.74 -24.87
C ALA A 7 3.05 13.67 -25.84
N LYS A 8 3.49 14.06 -27.05
CA LYS A 8 3.98 13.12 -28.07
C LYS A 8 5.19 12.29 -27.61
N PHE A 9 5.99 12.85 -26.69
CA PHE A 9 7.21 12.21 -26.19
C PHE A 9 7.07 11.75 -24.75
N ALA A 10 5.88 11.90 -24.16
CA ALA A 10 5.64 11.48 -22.78
C ALA A 10 5.54 9.96 -22.68
N SER A 11 6.21 9.41 -21.70
CA SER A 11 6.18 8.00 -21.33
C SER A 11 6.16 7.85 -19.80
N ALA A 12 6.02 6.62 -19.33
CA ALA A 12 6.17 6.34 -17.93
C ALA A 12 7.57 6.71 -17.40
N GLU A 13 8.61 6.56 -18.23
CA GLU A 13 9.99 6.91 -17.90
C GLU A 13 10.23 8.43 -17.91
N ALA A 14 9.67 9.12 -18.90
CA ALA A 14 9.82 10.56 -19.10
C ALA A 14 8.46 11.26 -19.14
N PRO A 15 7.78 11.41 -18.00
CA PRO A 15 6.45 12.00 -17.95
C PRO A 15 6.49 13.49 -18.30
N ALA A 16 5.48 13.95 -19.04
CA ALA A 16 5.33 15.36 -19.35
C ALA A 16 4.63 16.09 -18.18
N ASP A 17 5.15 17.25 -17.81
CA ASP A 17 4.51 18.11 -16.82
C ASP A 17 3.17 18.63 -17.34
N ALA A 18 2.11 18.34 -16.63
CA ALA A 18 0.73 18.79 -16.86
C ALA A 18 0.19 19.63 -15.69
N THR A 19 1.02 19.98 -14.71
CA THR A 19 0.63 20.74 -13.52
C THR A 19 0.04 22.11 -13.89
N PHE A 20 0.44 22.68 -15.02
CA PHE A 20 -0.11 23.95 -15.54
C PHE A 20 -1.64 23.88 -15.85
N LEU A 21 -2.24 22.69 -15.90
CA LEU A 21 -3.69 22.51 -16.03
C LEU A 21 -4.42 22.76 -14.71
N MET A 22 -3.70 22.71 -13.60
CA MET A 22 -4.20 23.01 -12.28
C MET A 22 -4.11 24.50 -11.98
N SER A 23 -5.03 25.01 -11.20
CA SER A 23 -5.01 26.36 -10.68
C SER A 23 -4.56 26.34 -9.23
N ASP A 24 -3.60 27.18 -8.87
CA ASP A 24 -3.08 27.30 -7.50
C ASP A 24 -2.73 25.95 -6.85
N PRO A 25 -1.88 25.12 -7.47
CA PRO A 25 -1.59 23.78 -6.99
C PRO A 25 -0.74 23.75 -5.70
N ASP A 26 -0.13 24.87 -5.38
CA ASP A 26 0.72 25.12 -4.21
C ASP A 26 0.07 26.10 -3.21
N PHE A 27 -1.19 26.44 -3.40
CA PHE A 27 -1.98 27.34 -2.56
C PHE A 27 -1.36 28.74 -2.34
N VAL A 28 -0.38 29.15 -3.12
CA VAL A 28 0.33 30.44 -2.96
C VAL A 28 -0.58 31.64 -3.15
N ARG A 29 -1.61 31.53 -3.99
CA ARG A 29 -2.60 32.59 -4.20
C ARG A 29 -3.73 32.61 -3.18
N SER A 30 -3.77 31.60 -2.33
CA SER A 30 -4.87 31.36 -1.39
C SER A 30 -4.65 32.08 -0.05
N HIS A 31 -4.29 33.37 -0.05
CA HIS A 31 -3.90 34.13 1.14
C HIS A 31 -4.94 34.20 2.26
N SER A 32 -6.21 34.04 1.96
CA SER A 32 -7.31 34.13 2.95
C SER A 32 -8.36 33.04 2.80
N GLY A 33 -8.08 32.03 1.97
CA GLY A 33 -8.96 30.94 1.72
C GLY A 33 -8.38 30.04 0.63
N ILE A 34 -9.07 28.94 0.29
CA ILE A 34 -8.65 28.05 -0.81
C ILE A 34 -9.26 28.57 -2.11
N VAL A 35 -8.43 29.13 -3.00
CA VAL A 35 -8.85 29.69 -4.28
C VAL A 35 -8.85 28.62 -5.36
N ASP A 36 -9.89 28.63 -6.23
CA ASP A 36 -10.04 27.69 -7.36
C ASP A 36 -10.18 26.21 -6.98
N TRP A 37 -10.25 25.89 -5.71
CA TRP A 37 -10.51 24.56 -5.20
C TRP A 37 -11.92 24.48 -4.61
N ARG A 38 -12.58 23.36 -4.82
CA ARG A 38 -13.93 23.09 -4.33
C ARG A 38 -13.87 22.36 -3.00
N ILE A 39 -14.59 22.88 -2.01
CA ILE A 39 -14.79 22.24 -0.71
C ILE A 39 -16.22 21.66 -0.70
N THR A 40 -16.35 20.35 -0.38
CA THR A 40 -17.64 19.67 -0.28
C THR A 40 -17.69 18.77 0.95
N GLY A 41 -18.87 18.60 1.54
CA GLY A 41 -19.12 17.74 2.69
C GLY A 41 -18.85 18.37 4.04
N PHE A 42 -17.98 19.39 4.11
CA PHE A 42 -17.79 20.17 5.33
C PHE A 42 -18.93 21.18 5.48
N LYS A 43 -19.45 21.34 6.70
CA LYS A 43 -20.34 22.46 7.01
C LYS A 43 -19.51 23.73 7.06
N SER A 44 -19.15 24.30 5.95
CA SER A 44 -18.55 25.62 5.89
C SER A 44 -19.66 26.63 5.62
N ALA A 45 -19.73 27.72 6.38
CA ALA A 45 -20.43 28.87 5.91
C ALA A 45 -19.62 29.43 4.73
N ALA A 46 -20.07 29.17 3.50
CA ALA A 46 -19.51 29.81 2.33
C ALA A 46 -19.69 31.30 2.49
N GLN A 47 -18.61 32.05 2.65
CA GLN A 47 -18.65 33.48 2.45
C GLN A 47 -18.54 33.73 0.95
N LEU A 48 -19.52 34.45 0.44
CA LEU A 48 -19.46 34.98 -0.92
C LEU A 48 -18.74 36.35 -0.83
N ASP A 49 -17.81 36.60 -1.76
CA ASP A 49 -17.30 37.97 -1.96
C ASP A 49 -18.42 38.86 -2.48
N GLY A 50 -18.19 40.18 -2.52
CA GLY A 50 -19.15 41.15 -3.02
C GLY A 50 -19.59 40.93 -4.48
N ASN A 51 -19.00 39.96 -5.20
CA ASN A 51 -19.31 39.54 -6.57
C ASN A 51 -20.00 38.18 -6.62
N GLY A 52 -20.36 37.59 -5.47
CA GLY A 52 -20.99 36.28 -5.40
C GLY A 52 -20.04 35.09 -5.66
N LYS A 53 -18.72 35.32 -5.67
CA LYS A 53 -17.72 34.28 -5.78
C LYS A 53 -17.45 33.72 -4.38
N ASN A 54 -17.48 32.39 -4.26
CA ASN A 54 -17.13 31.73 -3.01
C ASN A 54 -15.71 32.11 -2.60
N ILE A 55 -15.57 32.94 -1.60
CA ILE A 55 -14.35 33.08 -0.82
C ILE A 55 -14.44 32.00 0.24
N TYR A 56 -13.73 30.94 0.08
CA TYR A 56 -13.53 29.97 1.16
C TYR A 56 -12.54 30.56 2.16
N ALA A 57 -12.93 31.70 2.75
CA ALA A 57 -12.26 32.26 3.90
C ALA A 57 -12.48 31.29 5.07
N PHE A 58 -11.45 31.17 5.88
CA PHE A 58 -11.49 30.71 7.25
C PHE A 58 -12.90 30.71 7.83
N ASN A 59 -13.55 29.57 7.83
CA ASN A 59 -14.77 29.52 8.59
C ASN A 59 -14.61 28.61 9.76
N VAL A 60 -14.25 29.23 10.79
CA VAL A 60 -14.68 28.86 12.11
C VAL A 60 -16.16 29.19 12.13
N ASP A 61 -17.03 28.21 11.94
CA ASP A 61 -18.40 28.29 12.38
C ASP A 61 -18.38 28.89 13.80
N LYS A 62 -19.31 29.79 14.13
CA LYS A 62 -19.42 30.34 15.48
C LYS A 62 -19.56 29.26 16.56
N GLU A 63 -19.86 28.05 16.16
CA GLU A 63 -19.87 26.83 17.00
C GLU A 63 -18.60 26.00 16.94
N ASN A 64 -17.58 26.41 16.18
CA ASN A 64 -16.20 25.94 16.17
C ASN A 64 -16.02 24.42 15.99
N THR A 65 -16.56 23.87 14.92
CA THR A 65 -16.48 22.43 14.74
C THR A 65 -15.31 21.99 13.88
N TYR A 66 -14.95 22.73 12.82
CA TYR A 66 -13.75 22.45 12.03
C TYR A 66 -13.26 23.64 11.22
N TYR A 67 -12.03 23.51 10.74
CA TYR A 67 -11.34 24.47 9.92
C TYR A 67 -10.95 23.82 8.60
N VAL A 68 -11.29 24.47 7.48
CA VAL A 68 -10.79 24.13 6.15
C VAL A 68 -10.25 25.40 5.54
N GLY A 69 -8.97 25.47 5.28
CA GLY A 69 -8.35 26.67 4.74
C GLY A 69 -6.85 26.56 4.59
N VAL A 70 -6.23 27.67 4.29
CA VAL A 70 -4.78 27.80 4.15
C VAL A 70 -4.20 28.41 5.41
N GLY A 71 -3.21 27.74 5.99
CA GLY A 71 -2.51 28.25 7.17
C GLY A 71 -1.54 29.34 6.79
N GLN A 72 -1.68 30.53 7.41
CA GLN A 72 -0.73 31.63 7.30
C GLN A 72 0.17 31.66 8.52
N PHE A 73 1.47 31.80 8.30
CA PHE A 73 2.45 32.04 9.36
C PHE A 73 2.60 33.51 9.62
N ASN A 74 1.68 34.08 10.39
CA ASN A 74 1.83 35.43 10.87
C ASN A 74 2.96 35.48 11.91
N GLY A 75 4.03 36.21 11.61
CA GLY A 75 5.07 36.54 12.56
C GLY A 75 6.44 35.89 12.32
N TYR A 76 6.59 35.10 11.29
CA TYR A 76 7.92 34.62 10.91
C TYR A 76 8.54 35.53 9.83
N PRO A 77 9.80 35.95 10.01
CA PRO A 77 10.45 36.86 9.06
C PRO A 77 10.74 36.16 7.72
N ASP A 78 10.83 36.99 6.68
CA ASP A 78 11.06 36.60 5.25
C ASP A 78 12.20 35.60 4.98
N LYS A 79 13.07 35.34 5.95
CA LYS A 79 14.16 34.38 5.79
C LYS A 79 13.68 32.94 5.51
N TYR A 80 12.46 32.58 5.93
CA TYR A 80 11.88 31.26 5.66
C TYR A 80 11.21 31.15 4.30
N THR A 81 10.76 32.29 3.70
CA THR A 81 10.15 32.35 2.36
C THR A 81 11.08 31.87 1.26
N ARG A 82 12.36 31.98 1.45
CA ARG A 82 13.37 31.63 0.43
C ARG A 82 13.94 30.23 0.59
N VAL A 83 13.81 29.65 1.77
CA VAL A 83 14.47 28.39 2.10
C VAL A 83 13.53 27.19 1.99
N TYR A 84 12.23 27.40 2.22
CA TYR A 84 11.24 26.32 2.31
C TYR A 84 10.08 26.43 1.31
N GLY A 85 10.23 27.21 0.26
CA GLY A 85 9.35 27.30 -0.92
C GLY A 85 7.98 27.88 -0.69
N SER A 86 7.09 27.16 -0.07
CA SER A 86 5.68 27.60 0.13
C SER A 86 5.34 27.76 1.61
N TYR A 87 4.83 28.95 1.95
CA TYR A 87 4.30 29.22 3.30
C TYR A 87 2.86 28.77 3.49
N TRP A 88 2.20 28.42 2.42
CA TRP A 88 0.78 28.24 2.38
C TRP A 88 0.47 26.77 2.22
N ASN A 89 0.26 26.09 3.35
CA ASN A 89 -0.25 24.73 3.32
C ASN A 89 -1.76 24.77 3.52
N ALA A 90 -2.51 24.08 2.70
CA ALA A 90 -3.92 23.86 2.96
C ALA A 90 -4.09 22.84 4.10
N SER A 91 -5.11 23.03 4.91
CA SER A 91 -5.40 22.13 6.03
C SER A 91 -6.89 21.93 6.29
N ILE A 92 -7.20 20.77 6.86
CA ILE A 92 -8.52 20.44 7.39
C ILE A 92 -8.29 20.02 8.84
N ARG A 93 -8.97 20.67 9.79
CA ARG A 93 -8.83 20.42 11.22
C ARG A 93 -10.19 20.31 11.89
N ASN A 94 -10.33 19.34 12.78
CA ASN A 94 -11.45 19.25 13.71
C ASN A 94 -11.12 20.04 14.98
N LEU A 95 -11.94 21.03 15.32
CA LEU A 95 -11.69 21.96 16.41
C LEU A 95 -12.40 21.59 17.73
N GLY A 96 -13.08 20.43 17.78
CA GLY A 96 -13.34 19.87 19.09
C GLY A 96 -14.77 19.75 19.57
N LYS A 97 -15.79 19.88 18.74
CA LYS A 97 -17.16 19.56 19.16
C LYS A 97 -17.79 18.48 18.29
N ASN A 98 -17.68 17.23 18.70
CA ASN A 98 -18.50 16.04 18.31
C ASN A 98 -19.13 16.03 16.92
N THR A 99 -18.46 16.52 15.88
CA THR A 99 -18.99 16.59 14.53
C THR A 99 -18.08 15.83 13.59
N ASN A 100 -18.66 14.97 12.80
CA ASN A 100 -17.97 14.27 11.73
C ASN A 100 -17.49 15.29 10.68
N ALA A 101 -16.20 15.62 10.71
CA ALA A 101 -15.56 16.44 9.69
C ALA A 101 -15.20 15.59 8.47
N ASN A 102 -16.20 15.21 7.69
CA ASN A 102 -16.03 14.43 6.47
C ASN A 102 -16.24 15.28 5.24
N GLY A 103 -15.37 15.17 4.26
CA GLY A 103 -15.51 15.95 3.04
C GLY A 103 -14.30 15.90 2.14
N THR A 104 -14.30 16.73 1.11
CA THR A 104 -13.22 16.82 0.13
C THR A 104 -12.80 18.26 -0.11
N VAL A 105 -11.50 18.43 -0.36
CA VAL A 105 -10.93 19.61 -1.02
C VAL A 105 -10.41 19.14 -2.36
N SER A 106 -10.98 19.63 -3.46
CA SER A 106 -10.70 19.10 -4.78
C SER A 106 -10.73 20.15 -5.88
N GLN A 107 -10.04 19.83 -6.98
CA GLN A 107 -10.08 20.62 -8.19
C GLN A 107 -10.40 19.75 -9.39
N LYS A 108 -11.21 20.28 -10.32
CA LYS A 108 -11.54 19.62 -11.59
C LYS A 108 -10.73 20.23 -12.71
N VAL A 109 -9.86 19.42 -13.32
CA VAL A 109 -9.04 19.83 -14.46
C VAL A 109 -9.55 19.20 -15.76
N THR A 110 -9.34 19.89 -16.87
CA THR A 110 -9.60 19.32 -18.20
C THR A 110 -8.29 18.78 -18.75
N THR A 111 -8.21 17.46 -18.93
CA THR A 111 -7.01 16.79 -19.44
C THR A 111 -6.85 17.04 -20.93
N LEU A 112 -5.60 17.01 -21.44
CA LEU A 112 -5.30 17.22 -22.86
C LEU A 112 -5.28 15.92 -23.66
N LYS A 113 -4.85 14.83 -23.03
CA LYS A 113 -4.68 13.52 -23.67
C LYS A 113 -5.24 12.40 -22.82
N LYS A 114 -5.76 11.37 -23.50
CA LYS A 114 -6.02 10.08 -22.86
C LYS A 114 -4.70 9.43 -22.42
N GLY A 115 -4.76 8.58 -21.41
CA GLY A 115 -3.62 7.84 -20.87
C GLY A 115 -3.44 8.02 -19.37
N TRP A 116 -2.30 7.63 -18.88
CA TRP A 116 -1.97 7.64 -17.48
C TRP A 116 -1.51 9.00 -16.99
N TYR A 117 -2.06 9.43 -15.87
CA TYR A 117 -1.62 10.62 -15.16
C TYR A 117 -1.16 10.23 -13.74
N LYS A 118 0.03 10.69 -13.37
CA LYS A 118 0.50 10.66 -11.99
C LYS A 118 0.05 11.94 -11.31
N VAL A 119 -0.77 11.80 -10.27
CA VAL A 119 -1.15 12.87 -9.35
C VAL A 119 -0.30 12.71 -8.10
N SER A 120 0.35 13.76 -7.65
CA SER A 120 1.08 13.75 -6.39
C SER A 120 0.85 15.04 -5.60
N CYS A 121 1.04 14.95 -4.30
CA CYS A 121 1.07 16.09 -3.38
C CYS A 121 1.96 15.77 -2.18
N ASP A 122 2.44 16.80 -1.53
CA ASP A 122 2.98 16.66 -0.19
C ASP A 122 1.82 16.72 0.80
N GLY A 123 1.82 15.82 1.79
CA GLY A 123 0.70 15.80 2.73
C GLY A 123 0.76 14.67 3.74
N PHE A 124 0.16 14.91 4.88
CA PHE A 124 -0.03 13.93 5.95
C PHE A 124 -1.35 14.15 6.67
N PHE A 125 -1.74 13.17 7.45
CA PHE A 125 -2.83 13.32 8.41
C PHE A 125 -2.40 12.84 9.80
N SER A 126 -3.03 13.41 10.82
CA SER A 126 -2.79 13.07 12.21
C SER A 126 -4.14 12.88 12.91
N PRO A 127 -4.53 11.63 13.18
CA PRO A 127 -5.74 11.37 13.95
C PRO A 127 -5.54 11.75 15.42
N GLY A 128 -6.52 12.39 16.01
CA GLY A 128 -6.58 12.63 17.45
C GLY A 128 -6.71 11.31 18.22
N THR A 129 -6.48 11.34 19.52
CA THR A 129 -6.53 10.12 20.36
C THR A 129 -7.88 9.41 20.24
N GLY A 130 -7.87 8.15 19.81
CA GLY A 130 -9.05 7.32 19.62
C GLY A 130 -9.91 7.70 18.41
N SER A 131 -9.39 8.52 17.48
CA SER A 131 -10.05 8.86 16.23
C SER A 131 -9.94 7.75 15.19
N GLY A 132 -11.02 7.59 14.42
CA GLY A 132 -11.04 6.78 13.19
C GLY A 132 -10.67 7.55 11.92
N MET A 133 -10.17 8.78 12.04
CA MET A 133 -9.86 9.65 10.90
C MET A 133 -8.94 8.97 9.89
N LYS A 134 -9.28 9.14 8.63
CA LYS A 134 -8.45 8.81 7.46
C LYS A 134 -8.46 10.00 6.51
N ALA A 135 -7.32 10.27 5.90
CA ALA A 135 -7.23 11.22 4.79
C ALA A 135 -6.56 10.54 3.59
N SER A 136 -7.08 10.79 2.40
CA SER A 136 -6.62 10.14 1.17
C SER A 136 -6.43 11.15 0.05
N LEU A 137 -5.35 11.00 -0.70
CA LEU A 137 -5.22 11.57 -2.04
C LEU A 137 -6.11 10.76 -2.97
N PHE A 138 -6.96 11.42 -3.75
CA PHE A 138 -7.84 10.76 -4.70
C PHE A 138 -7.79 11.41 -6.09
N ALA A 139 -8.13 10.61 -7.10
CA ALA A 139 -8.36 11.08 -8.45
C ALA A 139 -9.47 10.26 -9.10
N ASN A 140 -10.42 10.93 -9.73
CA ASN A 140 -11.48 10.28 -10.50
C ASN A 140 -11.81 11.05 -11.77
N VAL A 141 -12.23 10.32 -12.80
CA VAL A 141 -12.66 10.88 -14.09
C VAL A 141 -14.16 10.82 -14.19
N ASP A 142 -14.76 11.96 -14.54
CA ASP A 142 -16.22 12.04 -14.69
C ASP A 142 -16.74 11.12 -15.80
N GLY A 143 -17.90 10.50 -15.56
CA GLY A 143 -18.68 9.80 -16.58
C GLY A 143 -18.06 8.51 -17.11
N THR A 144 -17.12 7.90 -16.40
CA THR A 144 -16.53 6.62 -16.79
C THR A 144 -16.77 5.54 -15.75
N THR A 145 -16.90 4.30 -16.22
CA THR A 145 -16.94 3.08 -15.39
C THR A 145 -15.61 2.32 -15.35
N ASP A 146 -14.59 2.84 -16.04
CA ASP A 146 -13.25 2.27 -16.04
C ASP A 146 -12.66 2.34 -14.60
N GLY A 147 -12.39 1.19 -14.00
CA GLY A 147 -11.86 1.12 -12.63
C GLY A 147 -10.51 1.81 -12.45
N ARG A 148 -9.71 1.95 -13.52
CA ARG A 148 -8.45 2.69 -13.50
C ARG A 148 -8.63 4.20 -13.33
N SER A 149 -9.83 4.69 -13.60
CA SER A 149 -10.20 6.11 -13.58
C SER A 149 -10.78 6.57 -12.24
N ASN A 150 -10.78 5.71 -11.22
CA ASN A 150 -11.23 6.03 -9.88
C ASN A 150 -10.28 5.43 -8.86
N VAL A 151 -9.33 6.21 -8.40
CA VAL A 151 -8.22 5.76 -7.56
C VAL A 151 -8.06 6.63 -6.32
N SER A 152 -7.60 6.01 -5.24
CA SER A 152 -7.24 6.74 -4.02
C SER A 152 -6.15 5.99 -3.26
N ALA A 153 -5.36 6.74 -2.50
CA ALA A 153 -4.41 6.18 -1.55
C ALA A 153 -4.41 7.01 -0.28
N MET A 154 -4.32 6.35 0.87
CA MET A 154 -4.22 7.04 2.15
C MET A 154 -2.94 7.87 2.18
N LEU A 155 -3.04 9.10 2.67
CA LEU A 155 -1.88 9.94 2.93
C LEU A 155 -0.97 9.29 3.99
N ASN A 156 0.25 9.73 4.03
CA ASN A 156 1.17 9.37 5.11
C ASN A 156 0.64 9.87 6.47
N THR A 157 0.86 9.10 7.52
CA THR A 157 0.51 9.54 8.88
C THR A 157 1.59 10.47 9.43
N PHE A 158 1.21 11.52 10.14
CA PHE A 158 2.15 12.39 10.86
C PHE A 158 3.00 11.57 11.85
N GLY A 159 4.28 11.91 11.96
CA GLY A 159 5.26 11.14 12.74
C GLY A 159 6.08 10.16 11.89
N LYS A 160 5.80 10.07 10.60
CA LYS A 160 6.58 9.23 9.67
C LYS A 160 8.07 9.62 9.65
N GLU A 161 8.40 10.89 9.85
CA GLU A 161 9.76 11.39 9.91
C GLU A 161 10.64 10.69 10.97
N PHE A 162 10.03 10.18 12.04
CA PHE A 162 10.76 9.46 13.08
C PHE A 162 11.24 8.06 12.66
N THR A 163 10.79 7.59 11.51
CA THR A 163 11.20 6.30 10.93
C THR A 163 12.34 6.45 9.91
N TYR A 164 12.75 7.68 9.59
CA TYR A 164 13.84 8.00 8.68
C TYR A 164 15.15 8.28 9.42
N ASP A 165 16.25 8.35 8.66
CA ASP A 165 17.56 8.69 9.20
C ASP A 165 17.50 10.03 9.96
N GLN A 166 17.69 9.95 11.27
CA GLN A 166 17.65 11.08 12.18
C GLN A 166 18.73 12.12 11.84
N THR A 167 19.81 11.74 11.15
CA THR A 167 20.91 12.65 10.81
C THR A 167 20.47 13.67 9.76
N ALA A 168 19.76 13.22 8.73
CA ALA A 168 19.22 14.10 7.68
C ALA A 168 18.16 15.05 8.25
N LEU A 169 17.27 14.55 9.10
CA LEU A 169 16.25 15.34 9.78
C LEU A 169 16.85 16.31 10.80
N THR A 170 17.90 15.92 11.50
CA THR A 170 18.59 16.77 12.49
C THR A 170 19.13 18.05 11.86
N ASN A 171 19.59 18.01 10.60
CA ASN A 171 20.06 19.21 9.90
C ASN A 171 18.91 20.17 9.55
N ILE A 172 17.70 19.65 9.28
CA ILE A 172 16.50 20.45 9.02
C ILE A 172 15.96 21.08 10.32
N TYR A 173 16.04 20.34 11.43
CA TYR A 173 15.60 20.82 12.75
C TYR A 173 16.67 21.66 13.47
N LYS A 174 17.94 21.54 13.12
CA LYS A 174 19.07 22.21 13.78
C LYS A 174 19.27 23.67 13.38
N THR A 175 18.48 24.24 12.51
CA THR A 175 18.50 25.69 12.36
C THR A 175 17.68 26.29 13.50
N PRO A 176 18.28 26.57 14.67
CA PRO A 176 17.54 27.15 15.77
C PRO A 176 17.15 28.55 15.35
N ASP A 177 15.87 28.83 15.36
CA ASP A 177 15.47 30.22 15.52
C ASP A 177 15.78 30.60 16.97
N ALA A 178 16.62 31.60 17.16
CA ALA A 178 16.96 32.13 18.48
C ALA A 178 15.72 32.66 19.26
N ASN A 179 14.56 32.71 18.62
CA ASN A 179 13.26 33.10 19.16
C ASN A 179 12.24 31.96 19.24
N ALA A 180 12.64 30.71 19.07
CA ALA A 180 11.76 29.56 19.04
C ALA A 180 11.25 29.12 20.41
N GLY A 181 10.30 29.87 20.92
CA GLY A 181 9.27 29.23 21.70
C GLY A 181 8.36 28.48 20.72
N THR A 182 8.28 27.17 20.79
CA THR A 182 7.38 26.26 20.05
C THR A 182 7.14 26.61 18.56
N GLU A 183 7.93 25.98 17.69
CA GLU A 183 7.72 26.05 16.23
C GLU A 183 6.29 25.67 15.88
N SER A 184 5.61 26.49 15.07
CA SER A 184 4.24 26.20 14.61
C SER A 184 4.20 24.85 13.86
N PRO A 185 3.18 24.00 14.09
CA PRO A 185 3.01 22.76 13.36
C PRO A 185 3.03 22.92 11.83
N TYR A 186 2.61 24.06 11.31
CA TYR A 186 2.65 24.36 9.88
C TYR A 186 4.06 24.61 9.35
N VAL A 187 4.91 25.32 10.11
CA VAL A 187 6.32 25.51 9.75
C VAL A 187 7.03 24.16 9.74
N LYS A 188 6.78 23.34 10.73
CA LYS A 188 7.30 21.98 10.78
C LYS A 188 6.84 21.16 9.57
N ALA A 189 5.56 21.27 9.19
CA ALA A 189 5.03 20.61 7.99
C ALA A 189 5.74 21.08 6.71
N ALA A 190 5.89 22.39 6.51
CA ALA A 190 6.59 22.94 5.34
C ALA A 190 8.04 22.41 5.24
N LYS A 191 8.79 22.43 6.35
CA LYS A 191 10.14 21.87 6.41
C LYS A 191 10.18 20.38 6.04
N LEU A 192 9.22 19.60 6.53
CA LEU A 192 9.11 18.18 6.25
C LEU A 192 8.72 17.90 4.79
N PHE A 193 7.92 18.76 4.18
CA PHE A 193 7.56 18.63 2.77
C PHE A 193 8.77 18.79 1.85
N GLU A 194 9.69 19.70 2.16
CA GLU A 194 10.95 19.86 1.42
C GLU A 194 11.83 18.59 1.43
N THR A 195 11.68 17.73 2.42
CA THR A 195 12.43 16.44 2.48
C THR A 195 11.87 15.37 1.57
N GLY A 196 10.66 15.55 1.03
CA GLY A 196 9.92 14.52 0.29
C GLY A 196 9.35 13.38 1.15
N VAL A 197 9.57 13.39 2.48
CA VAL A 197 9.09 12.34 3.41
C VAL A 197 7.58 12.15 3.31
N TYR A 198 6.84 13.23 3.06
CA TYR A 198 5.39 13.23 2.98
C TYR A 198 4.86 13.32 1.54
N ASN A 199 5.69 13.03 0.53
CA ASN A 199 5.20 12.93 -0.83
C ASN A 199 4.26 11.72 -0.98
N ASN A 200 3.08 11.97 -1.55
CA ASN A 200 2.07 10.96 -1.86
C ASN A 200 1.80 10.99 -3.35
N SER A 201 1.55 9.83 -3.95
CA SER A 201 1.21 9.79 -5.36
C SER A 201 0.28 8.62 -5.70
N ILE A 202 -0.53 8.83 -6.74
CA ILE A 202 -1.42 7.85 -7.35
C ILE A 202 -1.32 7.96 -8.86
N LEU A 203 -1.66 6.87 -9.56
CA LEU A 203 -1.81 6.84 -11.00
C LEU A 203 -3.28 6.68 -11.35
N VAL A 204 -3.79 7.51 -12.24
CA VAL A 204 -5.17 7.48 -12.72
C VAL A 204 -5.15 7.41 -14.25
N TYR A 205 -6.02 6.57 -14.81
CA TYR A 205 -6.19 6.49 -16.27
C TYR A 205 -7.29 7.42 -16.74
N VAL A 206 -7.00 8.21 -17.74
CA VAL A 206 -7.94 9.11 -18.41
C VAL A 206 -8.32 8.50 -19.76
N PRO A 207 -9.59 8.07 -19.96
CA PRO A 207 -9.96 7.24 -21.11
C PRO A 207 -10.15 8.04 -22.42
N ALA A 208 -10.22 9.35 -22.35
CA ALA A 208 -10.44 10.20 -23.53
C ALA A 208 -9.73 11.55 -23.44
N ASP A 209 -9.35 12.11 -24.58
CA ASP A 209 -8.85 13.48 -24.68
C ASP A 209 -9.93 14.45 -24.19
N GLY A 210 -9.55 15.44 -23.41
CA GLY A 210 -10.45 16.47 -22.89
C GLY A 210 -11.36 16.03 -21.74
N ALA A 211 -11.18 14.83 -21.20
CA ALA A 211 -11.95 14.34 -20.06
C ALA A 211 -11.75 15.21 -18.81
N LYS A 212 -12.74 15.21 -17.92
CA LYS A 212 -12.71 15.93 -16.66
C LYS A 212 -12.15 15.03 -15.57
N LEU A 213 -10.95 15.38 -15.11
CA LEU A 213 -10.24 14.73 -14.00
C LEU A 213 -10.42 15.56 -12.73
N ASN A 214 -11.01 14.95 -11.71
CA ASN A 214 -11.17 15.54 -10.40
C ASN A 214 -10.08 14.99 -9.47
N VAL A 215 -9.28 15.85 -8.85
CA VAL A 215 -8.16 15.50 -7.97
C VAL A 215 -8.27 16.23 -6.63
N GLY A 216 -7.86 15.61 -5.54
CA GLY A 216 -7.91 16.30 -4.24
C GLY A 216 -7.65 15.40 -3.04
N ILE A 217 -7.96 15.95 -1.89
CA ILE A 217 -7.89 15.26 -0.59
C ILE A 217 -9.30 14.98 -0.09
N LYS A 218 -9.53 13.75 0.38
CA LYS A 218 -10.75 13.29 1.04
C LYS A 218 -10.46 12.96 2.48
N VAL A 219 -11.29 13.46 3.39
CA VAL A 219 -11.26 13.13 4.83
C VAL A 219 -12.51 12.37 5.21
N GLU A 220 -12.33 11.27 5.94
CA GLU A 220 -13.38 10.39 6.45
C GLU A 220 -13.12 10.04 7.92
N GLY A 221 -14.19 9.84 8.69
CA GLY A 221 -14.11 9.36 10.07
C GLY A 221 -13.47 10.34 11.06
N SER A 222 -13.37 11.62 10.73
CA SER A 222 -12.88 12.64 11.65
C SER A 222 -13.96 13.00 12.67
N ASP A 223 -13.80 12.50 13.89
CA ASP A 223 -14.76 12.61 14.98
C ASP A 223 -14.17 13.10 16.31
N LYS A 224 -12.87 13.39 16.35
CA LYS A 224 -12.17 13.80 17.58
C LYS A 224 -11.52 15.16 17.44
N PRO A 225 -11.38 15.89 18.55
CA PRO A 225 -10.53 17.07 18.63
C PRO A 225 -9.10 16.69 18.20
N LEU A 226 -8.42 17.63 17.54
CA LEU A 226 -7.05 17.46 17.02
C LEU A 226 -6.92 16.50 15.83
N ASP A 227 -8.00 16.00 15.27
CA ASP A 227 -7.94 15.41 13.93
C ASP A 227 -7.56 16.50 12.94
N TRP A 228 -6.49 16.29 12.19
CA TRP A 228 -6.05 17.25 11.18
C TRP A 228 -5.29 16.60 10.05
N THR A 229 -5.32 17.24 8.88
CA THR A 229 -4.49 16.95 7.74
C THR A 229 -3.93 18.23 7.16
N VAL A 230 -2.72 18.16 6.62
CA VAL A 230 -2.04 19.25 5.94
C VAL A 230 -1.57 18.73 4.60
N PHE A 231 -1.72 19.53 3.55
CA PHE A 231 -1.33 19.15 2.19
C PHE A 231 -0.97 20.38 1.36
N ASP A 232 -0.09 20.15 0.36
CA ASP A 232 0.48 21.21 -0.47
C ASP A 232 1.04 20.63 -1.77
N ASN A 233 1.54 21.49 -2.65
CA ASN A 233 2.38 21.16 -3.79
C ASN A 233 1.81 20.02 -4.67
N PHE A 234 0.56 20.19 -5.13
CA PHE A 234 -0.03 19.25 -6.07
C PHE A 234 0.70 19.30 -7.40
N GLN A 235 0.98 18.13 -7.94
CA GLN A 235 1.58 17.98 -9.25
C GLN A 235 0.78 17.00 -10.10
N LEU A 236 0.69 17.31 -11.39
CA LEU A 236 0.07 16.46 -12.39
C LEU A 236 1.08 16.16 -13.49
N LYS A 237 1.36 14.88 -13.76
CA LYS A 237 2.30 14.46 -14.79
C LYS A 237 1.65 13.44 -15.71
N TYR A 238 1.70 13.68 -17.01
CA TYR A 238 1.21 12.74 -18.02
C TYR A 238 2.29 11.70 -18.32
N CYS A 239 1.97 10.42 -18.17
CA CYS A 239 2.90 9.28 -18.26
C CYS A 239 2.73 8.45 -19.55
N GLY A 240 1.98 8.95 -20.54
CA GLY A 240 1.69 8.19 -21.76
C GLY A 240 0.49 7.26 -21.62
N ASP A 241 0.24 6.44 -22.64
CA ASP A 241 -0.94 5.54 -22.72
C ASP A 241 -0.54 4.05 -22.77
N ASN A 242 0.65 3.71 -22.29
CA ASN A 242 1.14 2.33 -22.31
C ASN A 242 0.99 1.66 -20.94
N ASP A 243 0.34 0.50 -20.92
CA ASP A 243 0.25 -0.32 -19.73
C ASP A 243 0.70 -1.77 -19.97
N MET A 244 1.09 -2.41 -18.89
CA MET A 244 1.42 -3.84 -18.79
C MET A 244 0.61 -4.46 -17.65
N VAL A 245 0.02 -5.62 -17.89
CA VAL A 245 -0.81 -6.32 -16.88
C VAL A 245 -0.10 -7.58 -16.40
N LEU A 246 -0.02 -7.72 -15.07
CA LEU A 246 0.30 -8.97 -14.38
C LEU A 246 -0.93 -9.40 -13.56
N ASP A 247 -1.56 -10.51 -13.94
CA ASP A 247 -2.76 -11.03 -13.30
C ASP A 247 -2.49 -12.38 -12.62
N GLU A 248 -2.61 -12.42 -11.28
CA GLU A 248 -2.40 -13.64 -10.47
C GLU A 248 -3.37 -14.78 -10.78
N GLY A 249 -4.45 -14.51 -11.51
CA GLY A 249 -5.45 -15.50 -11.89
C GLY A 249 -5.16 -16.25 -13.18
N GLN A 250 -4.18 -15.81 -13.97
CA GLN A 250 -3.87 -16.44 -15.25
C GLN A 250 -3.19 -17.79 -15.07
N THR A 251 -3.58 -18.77 -15.89
CA THR A 251 -3.08 -20.15 -15.84
C THR A 251 -1.91 -20.40 -16.78
N SER A 252 -1.61 -19.47 -17.69
CA SER A 252 -0.47 -19.48 -18.62
C SER A 252 0.07 -18.06 -18.79
N LEU A 253 1.35 -17.90 -19.08
CA LEU A 253 1.99 -16.64 -19.37
C LEU A 253 1.77 -16.14 -20.82
N ASN A 254 1.08 -16.87 -21.66
CA ASN A 254 0.81 -16.46 -23.04
C ASN A 254 0.18 -15.06 -23.14
N TYR A 255 -0.64 -14.68 -22.17
CA TYR A 255 -1.24 -13.35 -22.13
C TYR A 255 -0.20 -12.20 -22.06
N LEU A 256 1.01 -12.44 -21.55
CA LEU A 256 2.09 -11.45 -21.57
C LEU A 256 2.57 -11.17 -23.00
N ASN A 257 2.78 -12.24 -23.78
CA ASN A 257 3.20 -12.14 -25.18
C ASN A 257 2.14 -11.42 -26.03
N MET A 258 0.86 -11.69 -25.71
CA MET A 258 -0.28 -11.11 -26.42
C MET A 258 -0.53 -9.64 -26.08
N GLN A 259 0.15 -9.06 -25.09
CA GLN A 259 0.02 -7.64 -24.76
C GLN A 259 0.83 -6.72 -25.69
N GLY A 260 1.65 -7.26 -26.60
CA GLY A 260 2.48 -6.46 -27.50
C GLY A 260 3.57 -5.66 -26.79
N LEU A 261 4.11 -6.20 -25.70
CA LEU A 261 5.14 -5.56 -24.88
C LEU A 261 6.52 -5.64 -25.54
N SER A 262 7.42 -4.73 -25.14
CA SER A 262 8.83 -4.69 -25.53
C SER A 262 9.70 -4.46 -24.29
N THR A 263 10.82 -5.16 -24.20
CA THR A 263 11.82 -4.95 -23.14
C THR A 263 12.59 -3.64 -23.28
N ALA A 264 12.38 -2.90 -24.38
CA ALA A 264 12.98 -1.59 -24.60
C ALA A 264 12.11 -0.42 -24.11
N ASN A 265 10.88 -0.69 -23.70
CA ASN A 265 9.90 0.34 -23.32
C ASN A 265 9.51 0.22 -21.85
N ALA A 266 9.22 1.38 -21.25
CA ALA A 266 8.64 1.46 -19.93
C ALA A 266 7.11 1.53 -19.99
N TYR A 267 6.46 0.93 -19.01
CA TYR A 267 5.01 0.80 -18.92
C TYR A 267 4.51 1.20 -17.52
N THR A 268 3.23 1.55 -17.43
CA THR A 268 2.51 1.49 -16.16
C THR A 268 2.10 0.05 -15.90
N LEU A 269 2.74 -0.59 -14.92
CA LEU A 269 2.38 -1.95 -14.51
C LEU A 269 1.09 -1.94 -13.70
N ILE A 270 0.17 -2.81 -14.09
CA ILE A 270 -1.04 -3.15 -13.36
C ILE A 270 -0.85 -4.54 -12.78
N LEU A 271 -0.62 -4.61 -11.48
CA LEU A 271 -0.43 -5.86 -10.75
C LEU A 271 -1.73 -6.24 -10.05
N LYS A 272 -2.47 -7.18 -10.62
CA LYS A 272 -3.66 -7.74 -10.00
C LYS A 272 -3.26 -8.73 -8.92
N ARG A 273 -3.24 -8.24 -7.70
CA ARG A 273 -2.95 -9.02 -6.52
C ARG A 273 -3.58 -8.39 -5.28
N LYS A 274 -4.22 -9.21 -4.46
CA LYS A 274 -4.74 -8.77 -3.16
C LYS A 274 -3.69 -9.00 -2.09
N LEU A 275 -3.22 -7.92 -1.47
CA LEU A 275 -2.35 -7.92 -0.29
C LEU A 275 -3.06 -7.21 0.86
N THR A 276 -2.88 -7.70 2.07
CA THR A 276 -3.45 -7.08 3.28
C THR A 276 -2.37 -6.26 3.97
N PRO A 277 -2.56 -4.95 4.15
CA PRO A 277 -1.59 -4.11 4.85
C PRO A 277 -1.28 -4.64 6.25
N GLY A 278 0.00 -4.60 6.62
CA GLY A 278 0.49 -5.08 7.91
C GLY A 278 0.70 -6.59 8.01
N GLN A 279 0.37 -7.36 6.97
CA GLN A 279 0.53 -8.82 6.97
C GLN A 279 1.65 -9.27 6.03
N TRP A 280 2.33 -10.35 6.41
CA TRP A 280 3.30 -10.99 5.53
C TRP A 280 2.63 -11.68 4.34
N ALA A 281 3.26 -11.60 3.20
CA ALA A 281 2.88 -12.30 1.97
C ALA A 281 4.15 -12.70 1.20
N SER A 282 4.07 -13.75 0.41
CA SER A 282 5.13 -14.06 -0.54
C SER A 282 4.97 -13.24 -1.82
N ILE A 283 6.05 -12.87 -2.50
CA ILE A 283 6.01 -12.19 -3.79
C ILE A 283 7.14 -12.64 -4.69
N THR A 284 6.81 -12.80 -5.98
CA THR A 284 7.77 -12.96 -7.07
C THR A 284 7.17 -12.36 -8.33
N LEU A 285 7.95 -11.60 -9.08
CA LEU A 285 7.49 -10.93 -10.31
C LEU A 285 8.47 -11.18 -11.46
N PRO A 286 8.01 -11.17 -12.72
CA PRO A 286 8.89 -11.25 -13.90
C PRO A 286 9.47 -9.88 -14.29
N VAL A 287 9.49 -8.92 -13.38
CA VAL A 287 9.98 -7.55 -13.58
C VAL A 287 10.86 -7.13 -12.42
N ASN A 288 11.74 -6.16 -12.69
CA ASN A 288 12.48 -5.46 -11.65
C ASN A 288 11.69 -4.27 -11.12
N LEU A 289 11.79 -4.01 -9.80
CA LEU A 289 11.30 -2.78 -9.19
C LEU A 289 12.41 -2.10 -8.40
N THR A 290 12.52 -0.78 -8.56
CA THR A 290 13.40 0.04 -7.71
C THR A 290 12.77 0.25 -6.32
N ALA A 291 13.56 0.71 -5.35
CA ALA A 291 13.06 1.02 -4.02
C ALA A 291 11.96 2.10 -4.07
N ALA A 292 12.11 3.13 -4.90
CA ALA A 292 11.08 4.14 -5.11
C ALA A 292 9.77 3.54 -5.64
N GLN A 293 9.84 2.66 -6.64
CA GLN A 293 8.66 1.97 -7.21
C GLN A 293 7.99 1.07 -6.16
N PHE A 294 8.79 0.30 -5.42
CA PHE A 294 8.31 -0.59 -4.38
C PHE A 294 7.61 0.18 -3.25
N LYS A 295 8.24 1.23 -2.72
CA LYS A 295 7.66 2.08 -1.67
C LYS A 295 6.39 2.79 -2.14
N THR A 296 6.39 3.34 -3.36
CA THR A 296 5.20 4.01 -3.92
C THR A 296 4.02 3.07 -4.04
N ALA A 297 4.25 1.82 -4.45
CA ALA A 297 3.18 0.83 -4.62
C ALA A 297 2.69 0.27 -3.29
N PHE A 298 3.61 -0.15 -2.43
CA PHE A 298 3.31 -0.98 -1.26
C PHE A 298 3.39 -0.24 0.06
N GLY A 299 3.79 1.03 0.03
CA GLY A 299 3.94 1.90 1.20
C GLY A 299 5.39 2.08 1.62
N ASP A 300 5.71 3.26 2.15
CA ASP A 300 7.09 3.62 2.49
C ASP A 300 7.67 2.79 3.64
N GLN A 301 6.81 2.23 4.49
CA GLN A 301 7.19 1.33 5.57
C GLN A 301 7.02 -0.15 5.19
N ALA A 302 6.79 -0.43 3.90
CA ALA A 302 6.74 -1.80 3.41
C ALA A 302 8.09 -2.49 3.63
N LYS A 303 8.05 -3.78 3.94
CA LYS A 303 9.25 -4.61 4.13
C LYS A 303 9.37 -5.60 2.99
N LEU A 304 10.59 -5.87 2.58
CA LEU A 304 10.93 -6.88 1.57
C LEU A 304 12.10 -7.69 2.12
N SER A 305 12.03 -9.01 2.04
CA SER A 305 13.09 -9.86 2.57
C SER A 305 13.36 -11.06 1.66
N THR A 306 14.63 -11.41 1.49
CA THR A 306 15.10 -12.55 0.71
C THR A 306 15.32 -13.76 1.61
N PHE A 307 15.07 -14.94 1.09
CA PHE A 307 15.43 -16.20 1.75
C PHE A 307 16.94 -16.40 1.72
N VAL A 308 17.55 -16.56 2.90
CA VAL A 308 19.01 -16.78 3.02
C VAL A 308 19.39 -18.20 3.41
N GLY A 309 18.43 -19.02 3.81
CA GLY A 309 18.66 -20.42 4.12
C GLY A 309 17.89 -20.90 5.34
N GLN A 310 18.29 -22.08 5.79
CA GLN A 310 17.80 -22.68 7.03
C GLN A 310 18.98 -22.87 7.99
N ASP A 311 18.71 -22.82 9.29
CA ASP A 311 19.59 -23.44 10.24
C ASP A 311 18.82 -24.48 11.07
N ALA A 312 19.53 -25.45 11.61
CA ALA A 312 18.95 -26.58 12.33
C ALA A 312 19.64 -26.69 13.67
N VAL A 313 18.97 -26.23 14.71
CA VAL A 313 19.43 -26.50 16.08
C VAL A 313 18.56 -27.62 16.68
N LYS A 314 17.32 -27.39 17.00
CA LYS A 314 16.34 -28.39 17.48
C LYS A 314 15.05 -28.35 16.69
N THR A 315 14.79 -27.24 15.99
CA THR A 315 13.63 -26.97 15.17
C THR A 315 14.10 -26.40 13.83
N LEU A 316 13.33 -26.58 12.77
CA LEU A 316 13.62 -25.99 11.48
C LEU A 316 13.48 -24.46 11.60
N ARG A 317 14.56 -23.72 11.39
CA ARG A 317 14.58 -22.28 11.33
C ARG A 317 14.79 -21.82 9.90
N LEU A 318 13.85 -21.07 9.37
CA LEU A 318 13.97 -20.44 8.05
C LEU A 318 14.41 -18.99 8.25
N LYS A 319 15.49 -18.62 7.60
CA LYS A 319 16.10 -17.30 7.74
C LYS A 319 15.87 -16.45 6.50
N PHE A 320 15.40 -15.26 6.73
CA PHE A 320 15.25 -14.21 5.73
C PHE A 320 16.08 -13.00 6.15
N LYS A 321 16.58 -12.29 5.16
CA LYS A 321 17.30 -11.03 5.35
C LYS A 321 16.53 -9.89 4.69
N SER A 322 16.33 -8.80 5.41
CA SER A 322 15.73 -7.60 4.87
C SER A 322 16.54 -7.03 3.72
N VAL A 323 15.84 -6.58 2.69
CA VAL A 323 16.42 -5.84 1.57
C VAL A 323 16.49 -4.37 1.98
N ASP A 324 17.64 -3.75 1.75
CA ASP A 324 17.80 -2.32 1.97
C ASP A 324 16.97 -1.53 0.95
N LEU A 325 16.09 -0.66 1.43
CA LEU A 325 15.20 0.19 0.64
C LEU A 325 15.59 1.68 0.74
N SER A 326 16.75 2.01 1.28
CA SER A 326 17.17 3.38 1.56
C SER A 326 17.47 4.19 0.30
N ASN A 327 18.07 3.55 -0.73
CA ASN A 327 18.37 4.21 -1.99
C ASN A 327 17.26 3.97 -3.02
N ASP A 328 16.54 5.01 -3.36
CA ASP A 328 15.37 4.99 -4.27
C ASP A 328 15.65 4.42 -5.66
N ASN A 329 16.89 4.51 -6.14
CA ASN A 329 17.27 4.05 -7.48
C ASN A 329 17.71 2.59 -7.52
N ASP A 330 17.96 1.97 -6.38
CA ASP A 330 18.41 0.58 -6.33
C ASP A 330 17.27 -0.39 -6.73
N VAL A 331 17.61 -1.38 -7.54
CA VAL A 331 16.71 -2.48 -7.85
C VAL A 331 16.63 -3.41 -6.64
N VAL A 332 15.51 -3.34 -5.93
CA VAL A 332 15.29 -4.06 -4.67
C VAL A 332 14.48 -5.34 -4.86
N LEU A 333 13.46 -5.33 -5.72
CA LEU A 333 12.76 -6.53 -6.17
C LEU A 333 13.31 -6.89 -7.56
N LYS A 334 14.07 -7.97 -7.61
CA LYS A 334 14.66 -8.48 -8.86
C LYS A 334 13.71 -9.46 -9.52
N ALA A 335 13.65 -9.41 -10.85
CA ALA A 335 12.86 -10.35 -11.64
C ALA A 335 13.24 -11.81 -11.32
N ASN A 336 12.24 -12.68 -11.32
CA ASN A 336 12.40 -14.13 -11.11
C ASN A 336 13.06 -14.49 -9.76
N THR A 337 12.97 -13.62 -8.78
CA THR A 337 13.51 -13.84 -7.44
C THR A 337 12.37 -13.96 -6.44
N LEU A 338 12.55 -14.81 -5.45
CA LEU A 338 11.54 -15.13 -4.43
C LEU A 338 11.76 -14.28 -3.19
N TYR A 339 10.68 -13.63 -2.74
CA TYR A 339 10.69 -12.78 -1.56
C TYR A 339 9.49 -13.06 -0.66
N ILE A 340 9.62 -12.67 0.59
CA ILE A 340 8.50 -12.32 1.44
C ILE A 340 8.43 -10.80 1.59
N MET A 341 7.23 -10.27 1.72
CA MET A 341 7.00 -8.85 1.87
C MET A 341 5.90 -8.56 2.87
N LYS A 342 5.91 -7.35 3.41
CA LYS A 342 4.85 -6.81 4.25
C LYS A 342 4.49 -5.43 3.74
N THR A 343 3.34 -5.31 3.08
CA THR A 343 2.85 -4.02 2.59
C THR A 343 2.27 -3.19 3.73
N THR A 344 2.38 -1.87 3.64
CA THR A 344 1.68 -0.93 4.55
C THR A 344 0.62 -0.11 3.83
N ARG A 345 0.51 -0.28 2.50
CA ARG A 345 -0.47 0.40 1.65
C ARG A 345 -1.39 -0.61 0.99
N ALA A 346 -2.70 -0.35 1.02
CA ALA A 346 -3.66 -1.07 0.20
C ALA A 346 -3.51 -0.71 -1.29
N ALA A 347 -4.06 -1.54 -2.17
CA ALA A 347 -4.14 -1.21 -3.59
C ALA A 347 -4.88 0.11 -3.81
N THR A 348 -4.37 0.97 -4.69
CA THR A 348 -4.98 2.26 -5.01
C THR A 348 -6.28 2.12 -5.80
N VAL A 349 -6.41 1.05 -6.58
CA VAL A 349 -7.65 0.67 -7.26
C VAL A 349 -8.30 -0.45 -6.47
N ALA A 350 -9.17 -0.08 -5.54
CA ALA A 350 -9.81 -1.01 -4.61
C ALA A 350 -11.10 -1.64 -5.17
N THR A 351 -11.75 -0.96 -6.12
CA THR A 351 -13.02 -1.38 -6.75
C THR A 351 -13.01 -1.08 -8.25
N GLY A 352 -13.89 -1.74 -9.00
CA GLY A 352 -14.03 -1.56 -10.44
C GLY A 352 -13.28 -2.60 -11.27
N SER A 353 -13.39 -2.45 -12.57
CA SER A 353 -12.75 -3.31 -13.56
C SER A 353 -12.41 -2.54 -14.82
N TYR A 354 -11.53 -3.08 -15.63
CA TYR A 354 -11.32 -2.63 -17.01
C TYR A 354 -10.95 -3.81 -17.90
N GLU A 355 -11.08 -3.63 -19.21
CA GLU A 355 -10.71 -4.62 -20.20
C GLU A 355 -9.46 -4.15 -20.97
N LYS A 356 -8.48 -5.04 -21.11
CA LYS A 356 -7.33 -4.87 -22.02
C LYS A 356 -7.55 -5.77 -23.23
N THR A 357 -7.54 -5.17 -24.42
CA THR A 357 -7.55 -5.93 -25.68
C THR A 357 -6.15 -6.46 -25.95
N LEU A 358 -6.02 -7.73 -26.26
CA LEU A 358 -4.79 -8.42 -26.60
C LEU A 358 -4.57 -8.42 -28.12
N SER A 359 -3.39 -8.84 -28.58
CA SER A 359 -3.02 -8.82 -30.00
C SER A 359 -3.85 -9.77 -30.89
N ASP A 360 -4.45 -10.78 -30.30
CA ASP A 360 -5.39 -11.71 -30.96
C ASP A 360 -6.85 -11.23 -30.93
N ASN A 361 -7.10 -9.99 -30.52
CA ASN A 361 -8.40 -9.36 -30.28
C ASN A 361 -9.21 -9.97 -29.12
N SER A 362 -8.68 -10.91 -28.37
CA SER A 362 -9.28 -11.36 -27.13
C SER A 362 -9.19 -10.26 -26.06
N LYS A 363 -10.04 -10.38 -25.02
CA LYS A 363 -10.09 -9.41 -23.93
C LYS A 363 -9.64 -10.04 -22.62
N LEU A 364 -8.77 -9.35 -21.94
CA LEU A 364 -8.35 -9.64 -20.59
C LEU A 364 -9.11 -8.73 -19.62
N THR A 365 -10.04 -9.28 -18.85
CA THR A 365 -10.80 -8.52 -17.84
C THR A 365 -10.02 -8.46 -16.54
N ILE A 366 -9.70 -7.26 -16.09
CA ILE A 366 -8.97 -6.97 -14.86
C ILE A 366 -9.94 -6.49 -13.80
N LEU A 367 -10.11 -7.29 -12.75
CA LEU A 367 -10.95 -6.95 -11.60
C LEU A 367 -10.08 -6.44 -10.45
N ALA A 368 -10.53 -5.37 -9.80
CA ALA A 368 -9.90 -4.89 -8.56
C ALA A 368 -9.98 -5.96 -7.44
N PRO A 369 -9.09 -5.93 -6.44
CA PRO A 369 -8.06 -4.92 -6.24
C PRO A 369 -6.80 -5.17 -7.08
N TYR A 370 -6.13 -4.09 -7.50
CA TYR A 370 -4.83 -4.15 -8.16
C TYR A 370 -3.98 -2.92 -7.81
N TYR A 371 -2.66 -3.08 -7.92
CA TYR A 371 -1.68 -2.01 -7.75
C TYR A 371 -1.28 -1.44 -9.11
N THR A 372 -0.97 -0.15 -9.14
CA THR A 372 -0.39 0.51 -10.32
C THR A 372 1.02 0.98 -9.99
N ILE A 373 1.99 0.63 -10.84
CA ILE A 373 3.41 0.95 -10.65
C ILE A 373 3.94 1.58 -11.92
N ASN A 374 4.41 2.82 -11.82
CA ASN A 374 4.91 3.54 -13.00
C ASN A 374 6.33 3.14 -13.38
N ASN A 375 6.69 3.35 -14.64
CA ASN A 375 8.04 3.21 -15.17
C ASN A 375 8.65 1.81 -15.00
N VAL A 376 7.87 0.76 -15.26
CA VAL A 376 8.34 -0.63 -15.19
C VAL A 376 8.74 -1.11 -16.57
N VAL A 377 9.98 -1.60 -16.68
CA VAL A 377 10.53 -2.20 -17.91
C VAL A 377 10.49 -3.72 -17.76
N PRO A 378 9.84 -4.45 -18.68
CA PRO A 378 9.87 -5.90 -18.66
C PRO A 378 11.30 -6.42 -18.87
N VAL A 379 11.73 -7.37 -18.07
CA VAL A 379 13.07 -7.97 -18.18
C VAL A 379 13.04 -9.15 -19.16
N ASN A 380 12.01 -9.97 -19.05
CA ASN A 380 11.79 -11.13 -19.91
C ASN A 380 10.30 -11.33 -20.12
N LEU A 381 9.87 -11.42 -21.37
CA LEU A 381 8.47 -11.63 -21.74
C LEU A 381 8.06 -13.10 -21.81
N THR A 382 9.05 -14.00 -21.76
CA THR A 382 8.85 -15.46 -21.80
C THR A 382 9.54 -16.16 -20.63
N PRO A 383 9.32 -15.73 -19.38
CA PRO A 383 9.91 -16.41 -18.24
C PRO A 383 9.28 -17.80 -18.06
N SER A 384 9.99 -18.70 -17.40
CA SER A 384 9.40 -19.97 -16.96
C SER A 384 8.21 -19.71 -16.03
N GLU A 385 7.11 -20.41 -16.23
CA GLU A 385 5.88 -20.21 -15.41
C GLU A 385 6.10 -20.54 -13.93
N THR A 386 6.97 -21.49 -13.66
CA THR A 386 7.34 -21.95 -12.31
C THR A 386 8.85 -22.08 -12.20
N PHE A 387 9.36 -21.86 -11.02
CA PHE A 387 10.81 -21.95 -10.75
C PHE A 387 11.08 -22.33 -9.30
N LYS A 388 12.28 -22.85 -9.06
CA LYS A 388 12.78 -23.24 -7.75
C LYS A 388 14.17 -22.66 -7.57
N GLU A 389 14.41 -22.02 -6.43
CA GLU A 389 15.78 -21.70 -6.04
C GLU A 389 16.49 -23.00 -5.65
N ALA A 390 17.78 -23.09 -5.96
CA ALA A 390 18.58 -24.22 -5.51
C ALA A 390 18.43 -24.38 -3.99
N ALA A 391 18.29 -25.63 -3.56
CA ALA A 391 18.24 -25.92 -2.13
C ALA A 391 19.48 -25.34 -1.45
N LYS A 392 19.30 -24.35 -0.61
CA LYS A 392 20.40 -23.79 0.19
C LYS A 392 20.65 -24.75 1.34
N ALA A 393 21.58 -25.67 1.10
CA ALA A 393 21.98 -26.66 2.09
C ALA A 393 22.56 -25.96 3.31
N SER A 394 21.98 -26.21 4.47
CA SER A 394 22.68 -26.06 5.73
C SER A 394 22.61 -27.38 6.49
N SER A 395 23.55 -27.61 7.39
CA SER A 395 23.76 -28.86 8.09
C SER A 395 22.45 -29.51 8.59
N THR A 396 22.25 -30.60 8.15
CA THR A 396 21.38 -31.71 8.10
C THR A 396 20.82 -32.30 9.38
N VAL A 397 19.96 -31.63 10.09
CA VAL A 397 19.18 -32.39 11.09
C VAL A 397 17.77 -32.71 10.58
N ASN A 398 17.20 -31.93 9.67
CA ASN A 398 15.80 -32.09 9.25
C ASN A 398 15.59 -32.00 7.71
N GLY A 399 16.62 -32.30 6.90
CA GLY A 399 16.51 -32.24 5.45
C GLY A 399 16.75 -30.89 4.83
N THR A 400 16.55 -30.80 3.52
CA THR A 400 16.73 -29.59 2.73
C THR A 400 15.41 -28.90 2.48
N VAL A 401 15.38 -27.58 2.55
CA VAL A 401 14.24 -26.77 2.13
C VAL A 401 14.52 -26.11 0.79
N GLN A 402 13.48 -25.99 0.00
CA GLN A 402 13.54 -25.34 -1.30
C GLN A 402 12.47 -24.24 -1.37
N PHE A 403 12.88 -23.01 -1.71
CA PHE A 403 11.96 -21.92 -1.96
C PHE A 403 11.52 -22.00 -3.41
N CYS A 404 10.20 -22.06 -3.63
CA CYS A 404 9.58 -22.28 -4.93
C CYS A 404 8.63 -21.14 -5.27
N GLY A 405 8.41 -20.89 -6.56
CA GLY A 405 7.52 -19.83 -7.01
C GLY A 405 6.75 -20.18 -8.28
N SER A 406 5.65 -19.46 -8.49
CA SER A 406 4.87 -19.52 -9.71
C SER A 406 4.41 -18.13 -10.14
N PHE A 407 4.47 -17.84 -11.44
CA PHE A 407 3.89 -16.65 -12.06
C PHE A 407 2.45 -16.87 -12.53
N VAL A 408 1.97 -18.09 -12.49
CA VAL A 408 0.64 -18.46 -12.95
C VAL A 408 -0.14 -19.21 -11.87
N SER A 409 -1.45 -19.24 -12.02
CA SER A 409 -2.34 -20.03 -11.17
C SER A 409 -2.29 -21.50 -11.60
N LYS A 410 -2.10 -22.40 -10.63
CA LYS A 410 -2.11 -23.85 -10.86
C LYS A 410 -2.88 -24.56 -9.75
N THR A 411 -3.66 -25.58 -10.13
CA THR A 411 -4.44 -26.39 -9.19
C THR A 411 -3.59 -27.53 -8.63
N SER A 412 -3.72 -27.82 -7.35
CA SER A 412 -3.02 -28.90 -6.62
C SER A 412 -1.52 -28.93 -6.87
N PHE A 413 -0.89 -27.76 -6.99
CA PHE A 413 0.50 -27.63 -7.44
C PHE A 413 1.52 -27.56 -6.29
N ILE A 414 1.17 -26.91 -5.17
CA ILE A 414 2.02 -26.92 -3.99
C ILE A 414 1.91 -28.31 -3.36
N PRO A 415 3.01 -29.07 -3.24
CA PRO A 415 2.93 -30.40 -2.67
C PRO A 415 2.57 -30.38 -1.18
N ALA A 416 2.04 -31.49 -0.69
CA ALA A 416 1.95 -31.72 0.74
C ALA A 416 3.35 -31.60 1.39
N GLN A 417 3.39 -31.31 2.68
CA GLN A 417 4.62 -31.08 3.44
C GLN A 417 5.36 -29.79 3.03
N SER A 418 4.63 -28.78 2.57
CA SER A 418 5.14 -27.45 2.25
C SER A 418 4.73 -26.42 3.30
N TYR A 419 5.46 -25.32 3.36
CA TYR A 419 5.08 -24.14 4.13
C TYR A 419 4.59 -23.03 3.21
N VAL A 420 3.44 -22.45 3.56
CA VAL A 420 2.78 -21.35 2.81
C VAL A 420 2.41 -20.21 3.75
N ILE A 421 2.35 -19.00 3.21
CA ILE A 421 1.83 -17.85 3.94
C ILE A 421 0.34 -17.71 3.64
N GLY A 422 -0.49 -17.71 4.68
CA GLY A 422 -1.93 -17.53 4.57
C GLY A 422 -2.29 -16.14 4.05
N ALA A 423 -3.11 -16.09 3.00
CA ALA A 423 -3.52 -14.82 2.40
C ALA A 423 -4.44 -13.98 3.29
N LYS A 424 -5.09 -14.60 4.28
CA LYS A 424 -6.06 -13.96 5.17
C LYS A 424 -5.41 -13.25 6.35
N ASP A 425 -4.35 -13.83 6.90
CA ASP A 425 -3.77 -13.41 8.18
C ASP A 425 -2.24 -13.25 8.17
N GLY A 426 -1.58 -13.57 7.03
CA GLY A 426 -0.14 -13.45 6.88
C GLY A 426 0.68 -14.43 7.73
N LYS A 427 0.05 -15.47 8.28
CA LYS A 427 0.71 -16.49 9.08
C LYS A 427 1.24 -17.62 8.22
N TRP A 428 2.23 -18.32 8.73
CA TRP A 428 2.78 -19.51 8.08
C TRP A 428 1.99 -20.76 8.44
N TYR A 429 1.74 -21.58 7.44
CA TYR A 429 1.00 -22.84 7.56
C TYR A 429 1.78 -23.99 6.95
N TYR A 430 1.80 -25.11 7.63
CA TYR A 430 2.31 -26.37 7.09
C TYR A 430 1.17 -27.13 6.42
N THR A 431 1.40 -27.63 5.21
CA THR A 431 0.36 -28.32 4.42
C THR A 431 0.48 -29.83 4.56
N ASN A 432 -0.63 -30.51 4.81
CA ASN A 432 -0.71 -31.98 4.81
C ASN A 432 -1.30 -32.55 3.51
N LYS A 433 -1.71 -31.70 2.59
CA LYS A 433 -2.23 -32.04 1.28
C LYS A 433 -1.75 -31.04 0.24
N ALA A 434 -1.86 -31.41 -1.04
CA ALA A 434 -1.55 -30.50 -2.12
C ALA A 434 -2.52 -29.28 -2.11
N LEU A 435 -2.00 -28.09 -2.42
CA LEU A 435 -2.76 -26.85 -2.47
C LEU A 435 -2.67 -26.20 -3.85
N ASP A 436 -3.70 -25.42 -4.17
CA ASP A 436 -3.68 -24.53 -5.31
C ASP A 436 -2.73 -23.36 -5.05
N VAL A 437 -2.11 -22.86 -6.11
CA VAL A 437 -1.34 -21.63 -6.08
C VAL A 437 -1.91 -20.62 -7.08
N LYS A 438 -2.00 -19.37 -6.68
CA LYS A 438 -2.19 -18.25 -7.61
C LYS A 438 -0.84 -17.73 -8.09
N GLY A 439 -0.85 -16.99 -9.20
CA GLY A 439 0.36 -16.38 -9.74
C GLY A 439 1.05 -15.43 -8.76
N PHE A 440 2.34 -15.21 -9.01
CA PHE A 440 3.21 -14.29 -8.27
C PHE A 440 3.38 -14.64 -6.79
N ARG A 441 3.25 -15.93 -6.45
CA ARG A 441 3.40 -16.43 -5.09
C ARG A 441 4.56 -17.41 -4.99
N SER A 442 5.03 -17.57 -3.76
CA SER A 442 6.07 -18.53 -3.41
C SER A 442 5.67 -19.32 -2.17
N TRP A 443 6.31 -20.48 -2.02
CA TRP A 443 6.15 -21.41 -0.90
C TRP A 443 7.48 -22.08 -0.63
N ILE A 444 7.56 -22.81 0.47
CA ILE A 444 8.76 -23.57 0.84
C ILE A 444 8.41 -25.05 0.87
N GLU A 445 9.08 -25.85 0.05
CA GLU A 445 9.03 -27.30 0.08
C GLU A 445 10.06 -27.85 1.07
N VAL A 446 9.69 -28.89 1.80
CA VAL A 446 10.59 -29.58 2.73
C VAL A 446 10.87 -30.98 2.20
N HIS A 447 12.12 -31.25 1.86
CA HIS A 447 12.58 -32.52 1.40
C HIS A 447 13.29 -33.29 2.54
N SER A 448 12.52 -33.90 3.42
CA SER A 448 13.00 -34.64 4.59
C SER A 448 12.23 -35.93 4.77
N SER A 449 12.92 -36.98 5.23
CA SER A 449 12.30 -38.25 5.64
C SER A 449 11.48 -38.12 6.94
N THR A 450 11.69 -37.03 7.70
CA THR A 450 10.95 -36.73 8.94
C THR A 450 10.38 -35.33 8.83
N PRO A 451 9.06 -35.16 8.71
CA PRO A 451 8.47 -33.82 8.63
C PRO A 451 8.80 -33.01 9.89
N ALA A 452 9.43 -31.87 9.70
CA ALA A 452 9.64 -30.92 10.80
C ALA A 452 8.29 -30.30 11.18
N LYS A 453 7.70 -30.73 12.29
CA LYS A 453 6.43 -30.20 12.79
C LYS A 453 6.55 -28.80 13.40
N ALA A 454 7.74 -28.37 13.77
CA ALA A 454 8.01 -27.07 14.35
C ALA A 454 8.86 -26.24 13.40
N LEU A 455 8.34 -25.07 13.04
CA LEU A 455 8.99 -24.08 12.19
C LEU A 455 9.14 -22.78 12.96
N SER A 456 10.32 -22.19 12.87
CA SER A 456 10.55 -20.79 13.27
C SER A 456 11.01 -19.99 12.07
N ILE A 457 10.46 -18.79 11.91
CA ILE A 457 10.77 -17.87 10.82
C ILE A 457 11.49 -16.66 11.41
N PHE A 458 12.68 -16.39 10.91
CA PHE A 458 13.49 -15.25 11.32
C PHE A 458 13.69 -14.28 10.17
N VAL A 459 13.52 -13.00 10.46
CA VAL A 459 13.93 -11.90 9.58
C VAL A 459 14.95 -11.08 10.35
N ASP A 460 16.18 -10.96 9.83
CA ASP A 460 17.30 -10.26 10.50
C ASP A 460 17.54 -10.75 11.93
N ASP A 461 17.44 -12.06 12.14
CA ASP A 461 17.54 -12.74 13.43
C ASP A 461 16.41 -12.43 14.44
N GLU A 462 15.40 -11.67 14.08
CA GLU A 462 14.17 -11.50 14.86
C GLU A 462 13.16 -12.59 14.52
N ASP A 463 12.57 -13.22 15.55
CA ASP A 463 11.52 -14.22 15.39
C ASP A 463 10.20 -13.57 14.94
N VAL A 464 9.84 -13.79 13.69
CA VAL A 464 8.59 -13.32 13.08
C VAL A 464 7.60 -14.47 12.83
N THR A 465 7.85 -15.61 13.44
CA THR A 465 7.07 -16.83 13.23
C THR A 465 5.57 -16.60 13.43
N GLY A 466 5.22 -15.70 14.35
CA GLY A 466 3.84 -15.65 14.81
C GLY A 466 3.44 -17.05 15.33
N THR A 467 2.24 -17.23 15.79
CA THR A 467 1.79 -18.58 16.17
C THR A 467 1.76 -19.45 14.90
N VAL A 468 2.76 -20.31 14.69
CA VAL A 468 2.65 -21.41 13.73
C VAL A 468 1.61 -22.35 14.33
N THR A 469 0.40 -22.21 13.87
CA THR A 469 -0.62 -23.22 14.13
C THR A 469 -0.26 -24.39 13.23
N GLY A 470 0.32 -25.43 13.83
CA GLY A 470 0.26 -26.75 13.25
C GLY A 470 -1.21 -27.10 13.13
N ILE A 471 -1.78 -26.89 11.98
CA ILE A 471 -3.16 -27.27 11.74
C ILE A 471 -3.13 -28.74 11.37
N GLU A 472 -3.28 -29.59 12.37
CA GLU A 472 -3.99 -30.82 12.16
C GLU A 472 -5.43 -30.43 11.79
N GLY A 473 -5.77 -30.51 10.52
CA GLY A 473 -7.13 -30.50 10.02
C GLY A 473 -7.87 -29.15 10.02
N VAL A 474 -7.50 -28.22 9.15
CA VAL A 474 -8.52 -27.41 8.48
C VAL A 474 -8.86 -28.09 7.16
N GLY A 475 -9.57 -29.17 7.25
CA GLY A 475 -10.43 -29.61 6.20
C GLY A 475 -11.58 -28.61 6.15
N VAL A 476 -11.63 -27.72 5.15
CA VAL A 476 -12.91 -27.19 4.72
C VAL A 476 -13.60 -28.39 4.08
N ALA A 477 -14.38 -29.10 4.89
CA ALA A 477 -15.31 -30.08 4.37
C ALA A 477 -16.30 -29.32 3.51
N ALA A 478 -16.37 -29.70 2.24
CA ALA A 478 -17.36 -29.22 1.28
C ALA A 478 -18.79 -29.69 1.63
N ASP A 479 -18.97 -30.27 2.79
CA ASP A 479 -20.22 -30.89 3.27
C ASP A 479 -20.39 -30.64 4.79
N GLY A 480 -20.88 -29.53 5.15
CA GLY A 480 -21.64 -29.14 6.36
C GLY A 480 -21.51 -29.89 7.69
N ASN A 481 -20.52 -30.77 7.90
CA ASN A 481 -20.34 -31.52 9.12
C ASN A 481 -19.38 -30.81 10.10
N ALA A 482 -19.83 -30.63 11.33
CA ALA A 482 -19.13 -29.97 12.42
C ALA A 482 -17.73 -30.54 12.63
N VAL A 483 -16.72 -29.68 12.59
CA VAL A 483 -15.31 -30.02 12.87
C VAL A 483 -15.22 -30.48 14.33
N LYS A 484 -14.83 -31.72 14.55
CA LYS A 484 -14.57 -32.26 15.88
C LYS A 484 -13.28 -31.65 16.43
N THR A 485 -13.38 -30.85 17.47
CA THR A 485 -12.23 -30.21 18.14
C THR A 485 -11.79 -31.07 19.32
N PRO A 486 -10.65 -31.75 19.28
CA PRO A 486 -10.21 -32.62 20.37
C PRO A 486 -9.91 -31.82 21.65
N VAL A 487 -10.17 -32.43 22.80
CA VAL A 487 -9.90 -31.88 24.12
C VAL A 487 -8.68 -32.56 24.72
N TYR A 488 -7.76 -31.77 25.29
CA TYR A 488 -6.55 -32.25 25.93
C TYR A 488 -6.51 -31.85 27.41
N ASN A 489 -5.89 -32.66 28.25
CA ASN A 489 -5.54 -32.26 29.62
C ASN A 489 -4.26 -31.39 29.63
N LEU A 490 -3.84 -30.89 30.77
CA LEU A 490 -2.64 -30.05 30.90
C LEU A 490 -1.33 -30.81 30.61
N GLN A 491 -1.35 -32.13 30.62
CA GLN A 491 -0.23 -32.99 30.25
C GLN A 491 -0.15 -33.26 28.75
N GLY A 492 -1.09 -32.68 27.95
CA GLY A 492 -1.13 -32.85 26.52
C GLY A 492 -1.75 -34.18 26.04
N GLN A 493 -2.37 -34.95 26.92
CA GLN A 493 -3.08 -36.17 26.55
C GLN A 493 -4.48 -35.82 26.04
N LYS A 494 -4.91 -36.43 24.95
CA LYS A 494 -6.28 -36.28 24.44
C LYS A 494 -7.25 -37.02 25.35
N VAL A 495 -8.22 -36.27 25.89
CA VAL A 495 -9.22 -36.77 26.86
C VAL A 495 -10.65 -36.79 26.30
N ALA A 496 -10.89 -36.13 25.17
CA ALA A 496 -12.13 -36.24 24.40
C ALA A 496 -11.92 -35.99 22.93
N GLU A 497 -12.77 -36.57 22.07
CA GLU A 497 -12.68 -36.48 20.61
C GLU A 497 -13.18 -35.14 20.07
N ASN A 498 -14.05 -34.47 20.82
CA ASN A 498 -14.58 -33.16 20.44
C ASN A 498 -14.97 -32.32 21.66
N ASP A 499 -15.06 -31.02 21.47
CA ASP A 499 -15.39 -30.03 22.49
C ASP A 499 -16.83 -30.13 23.02
N SER A 500 -17.74 -30.78 22.30
CA SER A 500 -19.09 -31.03 22.80
C SER A 500 -19.11 -32.01 24.00
N GLN A 501 -18.03 -32.76 24.20
CA GLN A 501 -17.85 -33.70 25.30
C GLN A 501 -17.25 -33.03 26.56
N LEU A 502 -16.93 -31.75 26.54
CA LEU A 502 -16.36 -31.03 27.68
C LEU A 502 -17.19 -31.19 28.96
N ASN A 503 -18.49 -31.10 28.84
CA ASN A 503 -19.41 -31.22 29.98
C ASN A 503 -19.48 -32.64 30.60
N THR A 504 -18.89 -33.63 29.93
CA THR A 504 -18.81 -35.00 30.44
C THR A 504 -17.47 -35.30 31.11
N LEU A 505 -16.54 -34.36 31.07
CA LEU A 505 -15.23 -34.50 31.69
C LEU A 505 -15.29 -34.08 33.17
N PRO A 506 -14.44 -34.66 34.04
CA PRO A 506 -14.30 -34.21 35.40
C PRO A 506 -14.00 -32.74 35.53
N ALA A 507 -14.37 -32.10 36.63
CA ALA A 507 -14.02 -30.71 36.91
C ALA A 507 -12.50 -30.51 36.80
N GLY A 508 -12.08 -29.54 36.01
CA GLY A 508 -10.65 -29.34 35.75
C GLY A 508 -10.36 -28.32 34.65
N VAL A 509 -9.08 -28.18 34.35
CA VAL A 509 -8.60 -27.30 33.25
C VAL A 509 -8.21 -28.15 32.06
N TYR A 510 -8.79 -27.85 30.94
CA TYR A 510 -8.57 -28.52 29.66
C TYR A 510 -8.09 -27.57 28.59
N ILE A 511 -7.47 -28.08 27.56
CA ILE A 511 -7.03 -27.33 26.38
C ILE A 511 -7.92 -27.72 25.20
N VAL A 512 -8.63 -26.73 24.66
CA VAL A 512 -9.48 -26.88 23.48
C VAL A 512 -9.10 -25.77 22.52
N ASN A 513 -8.74 -26.13 21.33
CA ASN A 513 -8.33 -25.17 20.29
C ASN A 513 -7.26 -24.18 20.81
N ASN A 514 -6.24 -24.69 21.52
CA ASN A 514 -5.16 -23.94 22.16
C ASN A 514 -5.61 -22.91 23.24
N LYS A 515 -6.85 -23.01 23.73
CA LYS A 515 -7.35 -22.17 24.82
C LYS A 515 -7.59 -23.02 26.06
N LYS A 516 -7.27 -22.46 27.22
CA LYS A 516 -7.64 -23.07 28.50
C LYS A 516 -9.14 -22.90 28.74
N VAL A 517 -9.82 -24.01 28.96
CA VAL A 517 -11.26 -24.06 29.28
C VAL A 517 -11.42 -24.69 30.66
N PHE A 518 -12.20 -24.07 31.51
CA PHE A 518 -12.51 -24.59 32.86
C PHE A 518 -13.82 -25.35 32.79
N VAL A 519 -13.80 -26.61 33.19
CA VAL A 519 -14.98 -27.43 33.43
C VAL A 519 -15.22 -27.42 34.94
N LYS A 520 -16.43 -27.00 35.35
CA LYS A 520 -16.82 -26.88 36.76
C LYS A 520 -17.45 -28.17 37.26
#